data_d8eaf517794e3155ea7461ddc7d38057
#
_entry.id   d8eaf517794e3155ea7461ddc7d38057
#
_cell.length_a   1.000
_cell.length_b   1.000
_cell.length_c   1.000
_cell.angle_alpha   90.00
_cell.angle_beta   90.00
_cell.angle_gamma   90.00
#
_symmetry.space_group_name_H-M   'P 1'
#
loop_
_entity.id
_entity.type
_entity.pdbx_description
1 polymer ?
#
loop_
_entity_poly.entity_id
_entity_poly.type
_entity_poly.pdbx_seq_one_letter_code
_entity_poly.pdbx_strand_id
1 'polypeptide(L)'
;LLSPGPGIPEEAGDLMAAIGQIVRQRIPVLGICLGHQALARAFGAELRQLSAPLHGHPTTLTVTDAGDLLLQKIAPPLIVGRYHSWVVDPDSMPEELIASSHDEAGHIMSFYHRNLPIHGVQFHPESCISNCGPALIRNWLATC
;
A
#
# COMPACT_ATOMS: atom_id res chain seq x y z
N LEU A 1 -3.59 -1.47 -11.74
CA LEU A 1 -2.48 -1.47 -10.80
C LEU A 1 -1.67 -0.19 -10.96
N LEU A 2 -1.32 0.48 -9.85
CA LEU A 2 -0.40 1.62 -9.82
C LEU A 2 0.96 1.13 -9.35
N SER A 3 1.97 1.30 -10.20
CA SER A 3 3.31 0.75 -9.99
C SER A 3 4.13 1.51 -8.96
N PRO A 4 5.20 0.90 -8.43
CA PRO A 4 6.27 1.61 -7.74
C PRO A 4 6.92 2.67 -8.64
N GLY A 5 7.55 3.64 -8.00
CA GLY A 5 8.31 4.68 -8.69
C GLY A 5 9.17 5.50 -7.72
N PRO A 6 10.11 6.29 -8.23
CA PRO A 6 10.91 7.21 -7.41
C PRO A 6 10.14 8.46 -7.03
N GLY A 7 10.67 9.21 -6.05
CA GLY A 7 10.14 10.51 -5.63
C GLY A 7 8.88 10.43 -4.77
N ILE A 8 8.03 11.41 -4.91
CA ILE A 8 6.74 11.54 -4.24
C ILE A 8 5.60 11.56 -5.27
N PRO A 9 4.36 11.24 -4.88
CA PRO A 9 3.23 11.13 -5.81
C PRO A 9 2.98 12.36 -6.68
N GLU A 10 3.17 13.55 -6.11
CA GLU A 10 2.92 14.82 -6.78
C GLU A 10 3.91 15.11 -7.93
N GLU A 11 5.08 14.46 -7.92
CA GLU A 11 6.11 14.60 -8.95
C GLU A 11 6.04 13.49 -10.01
N ALA A 12 5.10 12.55 -9.88
CA ALA A 12 4.99 11.37 -10.75
C ALA A 12 4.06 11.60 -11.96
N GLY A 13 4.25 12.71 -12.67
CA GLY A 13 3.50 13.03 -13.89
C GLY A 13 1.99 13.11 -13.63
N ASP A 14 1.20 12.36 -14.39
CA ASP A 14 -0.27 12.40 -14.31
C ASP A 14 -0.87 11.45 -13.25
N LEU A 15 -0.05 10.89 -12.36
CA LEU A 15 -0.49 9.86 -11.41
C LEU A 15 -1.69 10.32 -10.56
N MET A 16 -1.61 11.52 -9.97
CA MET A 16 -2.68 12.05 -9.12
C MET A 16 -3.96 12.33 -9.91
N ALA A 17 -3.84 12.82 -11.16
CA ALA A 17 -4.98 13.04 -12.05
C ALA A 17 -5.66 11.72 -12.45
N ALA A 18 -4.86 10.68 -12.73
CA ALA A 18 -5.35 9.34 -13.04
C ALA A 18 -6.11 8.72 -11.86
N ILE A 19 -5.60 8.88 -10.62
CA ILE A 19 -6.29 8.42 -9.41
C ILE A 19 -7.66 9.09 -9.27
N GLY A 20 -7.76 10.39 -9.53
CA GLY A 20 -9.04 11.10 -9.52
C GLY A 20 -10.08 10.49 -10.49
N GLN A 21 -9.64 9.98 -11.65
CA GLN A 21 -10.53 9.26 -12.59
C GLN A 21 -10.89 7.86 -12.07
N ILE A 22 -9.92 7.11 -11.56
CA ILE A 22 -10.11 5.76 -10.98
C ILE A 22 -11.17 5.81 -9.89
N VAL A 23 -11.04 6.76 -8.95
CA VAL A 23 -11.99 6.94 -7.84
C VAL A 23 -13.40 7.25 -8.34
N ARG A 24 -13.54 8.23 -9.26
CA ARG A 24 -14.85 8.62 -9.82
C ARG A 24 -15.54 7.47 -10.55
N GLN A 25 -14.79 6.64 -11.27
CA GLN A 25 -15.30 5.51 -12.04
C GLN A 25 -15.39 4.21 -11.22
N ARG A 26 -14.96 4.23 -9.95
CA ARG A 26 -14.93 3.07 -9.05
C ARG A 26 -14.15 1.88 -9.65
N ILE A 27 -13.05 2.18 -10.33
CA ILE A 27 -12.22 1.15 -10.97
C ILE A 27 -11.43 0.42 -9.87
N PRO A 28 -11.44 -0.93 -9.82
CA PRO A 28 -10.61 -1.68 -8.89
C PRO A 28 -9.12 -1.34 -9.07
N VAL A 29 -8.45 -0.98 -7.97
CA VAL A 29 -7.06 -0.56 -8.01
C VAL A 29 -6.24 -1.09 -6.84
N LEU A 30 -5.03 -1.53 -7.13
CA LEU A 30 -3.97 -1.81 -6.16
C LEU A 30 -2.82 -0.84 -6.39
N GLY A 31 -2.49 -0.04 -5.38
CA GLY A 31 -1.30 0.81 -5.36
C GLY A 31 -0.14 0.09 -4.66
N ILE A 32 1.03 0.07 -5.31
CA ILE A 32 2.26 -0.52 -4.77
C ILE A 32 3.28 0.59 -4.54
N CYS A 33 3.82 0.68 -3.34
CA CYS A 33 4.86 1.63 -2.92
C CYS A 33 4.45 3.08 -3.22
N LEU A 34 4.95 3.70 -4.29
CA LEU A 34 4.52 5.03 -4.73
C LEU A 34 3.01 5.08 -5.01
N GLY A 35 2.44 4.05 -5.62
CA GLY A 35 1.00 3.93 -5.87
C GLY A 35 0.17 3.87 -4.59
N HIS A 36 0.65 3.19 -3.54
CA HIS A 36 0.06 3.18 -2.20
C HIS A 36 0.05 4.60 -1.60
N GLN A 37 1.19 5.29 -1.64
CA GLN A 37 1.31 6.66 -1.14
C GLN A 37 0.40 7.63 -1.91
N ALA A 38 0.34 7.49 -3.23
CA ALA A 38 -0.52 8.31 -4.09
C ALA A 38 -2.01 8.11 -3.79
N LEU A 39 -2.45 6.88 -3.57
CA LEU A 39 -3.82 6.60 -3.15
C LEU A 39 -4.12 7.23 -1.78
N ALA A 40 -3.25 7.08 -0.80
CA ALA A 40 -3.43 7.69 0.51
C ALA A 40 -3.51 9.24 0.42
N ARG A 41 -2.61 9.87 -0.36
CA ARG A 41 -2.62 11.30 -0.63
C ARG A 41 -3.91 11.79 -1.29
N ALA A 42 -4.45 11.02 -2.23
CA ALA A 42 -5.69 11.37 -2.93
C ALA A 42 -6.91 11.42 -1.98
N PHE A 43 -6.86 10.74 -0.84
CA PHE A 43 -7.87 10.79 0.22
C PHE A 43 -7.49 11.72 1.38
N GLY A 44 -6.38 12.47 1.27
CA GLY A 44 -6.00 13.51 2.24
C GLY A 44 -4.99 13.10 3.30
N ALA A 45 -4.44 11.89 3.23
CA ALA A 45 -3.34 11.51 4.11
C ALA A 45 -2.07 12.28 3.79
N GLU A 46 -1.20 12.47 4.79
CA GLU A 46 0.12 13.08 4.64
C GLU A 46 1.20 12.01 4.48
N LEU A 47 2.35 12.39 3.91
CA LEU A 47 3.52 11.54 3.85
C LEU A 47 4.58 12.06 4.81
N ARG A 48 5.29 11.13 5.46
CA ARG A 48 6.42 11.41 6.34
C ARG A 48 7.68 10.76 5.77
N GLN A 49 8.78 11.53 5.71
CA GLN A 49 10.06 11.01 5.30
C GLN A 49 10.71 10.19 6.44
N LEU A 50 11.24 9.04 6.11
CA LEU A 50 12.04 8.23 7.03
C LEU A 50 13.40 8.90 7.26
N SER A 51 13.97 8.69 8.45
CA SER A 51 15.32 9.17 8.79
C SER A 51 16.42 8.54 7.93
N ALA A 52 16.18 7.34 7.41
CA ALA A 52 17.06 6.65 6.47
C ALA A 52 16.22 5.90 5.43
N PRO A 53 16.65 5.87 4.16
CA PRO A 53 15.98 5.10 3.13
C PRO A 53 16.13 3.59 3.39
N LEU A 54 15.05 2.85 3.11
CA LEU A 54 15.07 1.40 3.11
C LEU A 54 15.29 0.91 1.67
N HIS A 55 16.21 -0.02 1.48
CA HIS A 55 16.50 -0.57 0.15
C HIS A 55 16.81 -2.06 0.24
N GLY A 56 15.85 -2.89 -0.20
CA GLY A 56 15.97 -4.34 -0.08
C GLY A 56 15.88 -4.83 1.38
N HIS A 57 15.11 -4.13 2.21
CA HIS A 57 15.00 -4.44 3.63
C HIS A 57 13.83 -5.42 3.88
N PRO A 58 14.09 -6.62 4.42
CA PRO A 58 13.03 -7.54 4.82
C PRO A 58 12.32 -7.02 6.06
N THR A 59 11.00 -7.13 6.07
CA THR A 59 10.16 -6.72 7.20
C THR A 59 9.06 -7.76 7.41
N THR A 60 8.80 -8.12 8.65
CA THR A 60 7.66 -8.95 9.01
C THR A 60 6.44 -8.07 9.22
N LEU A 61 5.33 -8.40 8.56
CA LEU A 61 4.07 -7.68 8.74
C LEU A 61 3.32 -8.16 9.98
N THR A 62 2.81 -7.19 10.74
CA THR A 62 1.77 -7.41 11.73
C THR A 62 0.42 -7.05 11.10
N VAL A 63 -0.43 -8.05 10.88
CA VAL A 63 -1.80 -7.83 10.38
C VAL A 63 -2.66 -7.35 11.55
N THR A 64 -3.26 -6.17 11.40
CA THR A 64 -4.09 -5.53 12.44
C THR A 64 -5.57 -5.53 12.10
N ASP A 65 -5.92 -5.74 10.84
CA ASP A 65 -7.30 -5.91 10.38
C ASP A 65 -7.43 -7.14 9.47
N ALA A 66 -8.16 -8.14 9.96
CA ALA A 66 -8.44 -9.37 9.21
C ALA A 66 -9.51 -9.18 8.09
N GLY A 67 -10.13 -8.01 8.01
CA GLY A 67 -11.09 -7.65 6.97
C GLY A 67 -10.45 -7.38 5.61
N ASP A 68 -9.14 -7.13 5.57
CA ASP A 68 -8.43 -6.90 4.31
C ASP A 68 -8.36 -8.17 3.46
N LEU A 69 -9.08 -8.15 2.34
CA LEU A 69 -9.16 -9.28 1.40
C LEU A 69 -7.78 -9.66 0.82
N LEU A 70 -6.85 -8.69 0.70
CA LEU A 70 -5.51 -8.96 0.18
C LEU A 70 -4.73 -9.91 1.07
N LEU A 71 -4.90 -9.81 2.39
CA LEU A 71 -4.11 -10.54 3.38
C LEU A 71 -4.76 -11.86 3.82
N GLN A 72 -6.00 -12.12 3.37
CA GLN A 72 -6.74 -13.31 3.78
C GLN A 72 -6.08 -14.60 3.28
N LYS A 73 -6.15 -15.63 4.11
CA LYS A 73 -5.66 -17.00 3.80
C LYS A 73 -4.18 -17.07 3.44
N ILE A 74 -3.39 -16.08 3.83
CA ILE A 74 -1.94 -16.13 3.72
C ILE A 74 -1.36 -16.55 5.07
N ALA A 75 -0.60 -17.64 5.06
CA ALA A 75 -0.03 -18.18 6.31
C ALA A 75 1.13 -17.29 6.81
N PRO A 76 1.17 -16.96 8.11
CA PRO A 76 2.29 -16.25 8.70
C PRO A 76 3.57 -17.14 8.78
N PRO A 77 4.77 -16.54 8.88
CA PRO A 77 5.03 -15.10 8.88
C PRO A 77 4.95 -14.47 7.48
N LEU A 78 4.36 -13.28 7.38
CA LEU A 78 4.35 -12.49 6.15
C LEU A 78 5.61 -11.62 6.12
N ILE A 79 6.58 -12.02 5.32
CA ILE A 79 7.83 -11.29 5.13
C ILE A 79 7.76 -10.56 3.80
N VAL A 80 8.10 -9.26 3.80
CA VAL A 80 8.00 -8.40 2.62
C VAL A 80 9.27 -7.57 2.42
N GLY A 81 9.57 -7.25 1.15
CA GLY A 81 10.69 -6.40 0.78
C GLY A 81 10.27 -4.94 0.69
N ARG A 82 11.08 -4.05 1.28
CA ARG A 82 10.86 -2.60 1.29
C ARG A 82 11.95 -1.85 0.53
N TYR A 83 11.54 -0.81 -0.23
CA TYR A 83 12.42 -0.01 -1.11
C TYR A 83 11.94 1.44 -1.15
N HIS A 84 11.81 2.11 0.00
CA HIS A 84 11.23 3.44 0.06
C HIS A 84 11.86 4.33 1.14
N SER A 85 11.72 5.64 0.96
CA SER A 85 12.15 6.68 1.91
C SER A 85 10.98 7.43 2.53
N TRP A 86 9.76 7.23 2.02
CA TRP A 86 8.56 7.88 2.50
C TRP A 86 7.53 6.84 2.95
N VAL A 87 6.73 7.20 3.93
CA VAL A 87 5.60 6.40 4.45
C VAL A 87 4.38 7.29 4.61
N VAL A 88 3.20 6.70 4.58
CA VAL A 88 1.97 7.38 4.99
C VAL A 88 2.05 7.65 6.48
N ASP A 89 1.77 8.90 6.88
CA ASP A 89 1.73 9.28 8.29
C ASP A 89 0.47 8.68 8.95
N PRO A 90 0.63 7.77 9.93
CA PRO A 90 -0.51 7.13 10.59
C PRO A 90 -1.50 8.11 11.22
N ASP A 91 -0.99 9.25 11.73
CA ASP A 91 -1.81 10.26 12.41
C ASP A 91 -2.69 11.06 11.44
N SER A 92 -2.41 10.97 10.14
CA SER A 92 -3.14 11.69 9.08
C SER A 92 -4.12 10.80 8.31
N MET A 93 -4.24 9.52 8.67
CA MET A 93 -5.11 8.58 7.93
C MET A 93 -6.58 9.01 7.99
N PRO A 94 -7.23 9.20 6.83
CA PRO A 94 -8.65 9.52 6.79
C PRO A 94 -9.50 8.30 7.17
N GLU A 95 -10.71 8.53 7.70
CA GLU A 95 -11.61 7.46 8.18
C GLU A 95 -12.04 6.46 7.07
N GLU A 96 -11.99 6.88 5.82
CA GLU A 96 -12.34 6.03 4.68
C GLU A 96 -11.28 4.96 4.38
N LEU A 97 -10.04 5.16 4.82
CA LEU A 97 -8.95 4.22 4.62
C LEU A 97 -8.66 3.44 5.90
N ILE A 98 -8.73 2.13 5.81
CA ILE A 98 -8.51 1.22 6.94
C ILE A 98 -7.09 0.66 6.83
N ALA A 99 -6.21 1.05 7.74
CA ALA A 99 -4.88 0.45 7.85
C ALA A 99 -5.02 -1.01 8.31
N SER A 100 -4.46 -1.95 7.55
CA SER A 100 -4.66 -3.39 7.73
C SER A 100 -3.41 -4.15 8.15
N SER A 101 -2.22 -3.59 7.89
CA SER A 101 -0.97 -4.14 8.43
C SER A 101 0.07 -3.06 8.69
N HIS A 102 0.99 -3.37 9.62
CA HIS A 102 2.05 -2.46 10.06
C HIS A 102 3.39 -3.19 10.14
N ASP A 103 4.47 -2.43 10.11
CA ASP A 103 5.81 -2.91 10.48
C ASP A 103 6.04 -2.78 12.00
N GLU A 104 7.23 -3.17 12.45
CA GLU A 104 7.63 -3.10 13.88
C GLU A 104 7.68 -1.66 14.42
N ALA A 105 7.87 -0.67 13.55
CA ALA A 105 7.90 0.75 13.91
C ALA A 105 6.52 1.42 13.85
N GLY A 106 5.46 0.66 13.51
CA GLY A 106 4.10 1.17 13.39
C GLY A 106 3.79 1.88 12.07
N HIS A 107 4.67 1.80 11.06
CA HIS A 107 4.36 2.34 9.74
C HIS A 107 3.28 1.50 9.06
N ILE A 108 2.36 2.16 8.37
CA ILE A 108 1.30 1.49 7.61
C ILE A 108 1.90 0.77 6.42
N MET A 109 1.73 -0.56 6.38
CA MET A 109 2.25 -1.41 5.32
C MET A 109 1.18 -1.81 4.31
N SER A 110 -0.09 -1.80 4.72
CA SER A 110 -1.23 -1.96 3.81
C SER A 110 -2.46 -1.23 4.34
N PHE A 111 -3.31 -0.84 3.41
CA PHE A 111 -4.65 -0.34 3.70
C PHE A 111 -5.62 -0.72 2.60
N TYR A 112 -6.91 -0.63 2.90
CA TYR A 112 -7.99 -0.68 1.92
C TYR A 112 -9.00 0.43 2.18
N HIS A 113 -9.78 0.79 1.16
CA HIS A 113 -10.85 1.76 1.29
C HIS A 113 -12.15 1.07 1.71
N ARG A 114 -12.85 1.64 2.69
CA ARG A 114 -14.06 1.10 3.31
C ARG A 114 -15.16 0.72 2.31
N ASN A 115 -15.35 1.51 1.24
CA ASN A 115 -16.49 1.41 0.32
C ASN A 115 -16.13 1.35 -1.16
N LEU A 116 -14.85 1.51 -1.51
CA LEU A 116 -14.37 1.46 -2.89
C LEU A 116 -13.41 0.28 -3.07
N PRO A 117 -13.28 -0.28 -4.29
CA PRO A 117 -12.37 -1.38 -4.56
C PRO A 117 -10.92 -0.89 -4.67
N ILE A 118 -10.43 -0.24 -3.61
CA ILE A 118 -9.11 0.41 -3.55
C ILE A 118 -8.29 -0.25 -2.46
N HIS A 119 -7.09 -0.70 -2.82
CA HIS A 119 -6.11 -1.26 -1.91
C HIS A 119 -4.75 -0.63 -2.12
N GLY A 120 -3.95 -0.56 -1.07
CA GLY A 120 -2.58 -0.08 -1.13
C GLY A 120 -1.64 -0.92 -0.29
N VAL A 121 -0.45 -1.21 -0.83
CA VAL A 121 0.65 -1.87 -0.11
C VAL A 121 1.93 -1.06 -0.25
N GLN A 122 2.60 -0.77 0.88
CA GLN A 122 3.83 0.02 0.91
C GLN A 122 5.05 -0.80 0.46
N PHE A 123 4.98 -2.09 0.61
CA PHE A 123 6.04 -3.04 0.23
C PHE A 123 5.91 -3.48 -1.23
N HIS A 124 6.89 -4.23 -1.70
CA HIS A 124 6.96 -4.75 -3.07
C HIS A 124 6.59 -6.24 -3.11
N PRO A 125 5.34 -6.58 -3.46
CA PRO A 125 4.92 -7.98 -3.58
C PRO A 125 5.69 -8.76 -4.67
N GLU A 126 6.22 -8.06 -5.68
CA GLU A 126 7.03 -8.64 -6.75
C GLU A 126 8.47 -8.96 -6.33
N SER A 127 8.93 -8.44 -5.19
CA SER A 127 10.28 -8.68 -4.70
C SER A 127 10.51 -10.15 -4.33
N CYS A 128 11.69 -10.68 -4.63
CA CYS A 128 12.11 -12.01 -4.19
C CYS A 128 12.18 -12.16 -2.65
N ILE A 129 12.21 -11.05 -1.92
CA ILE A 129 12.13 -11.01 -0.45
C ILE A 129 10.71 -11.30 0.03
N SER A 130 9.69 -10.93 -0.76
CA SER A 130 8.28 -11.02 -0.38
C SER A 130 7.74 -12.44 -0.55
N ASN A 131 7.58 -13.18 0.55
CA ASN A 131 7.11 -14.55 0.52
C ASN A 131 5.60 -14.68 0.24
N CYS A 132 4.84 -13.60 0.44
CA CYS A 132 3.38 -13.58 0.27
C CYS A 132 2.92 -12.96 -1.07
N GLY A 133 3.83 -12.42 -1.88
CA GLY A 133 3.50 -11.65 -3.07
C GLY A 133 2.53 -12.31 -4.05
N PRO A 134 2.81 -13.54 -4.54
CA PRO A 134 1.90 -14.22 -5.48
C PRO A 134 0.50 -14.49 -4.90
N ALA A 135 0.40 -14.77 -3.59
CA ALA A 135 -0.89 -14.98 -2.93
C ALA A 135 -1.68 -13.68 -2.81
N LEU A 136 -1.01 -12.58 -2.45
CA LEU A 136 -1.60 -11.25 -2.36
C LEU A 136 -2.17 -10.81 -3.72
N ILE A 137 -1.41 -10.95 -4.79
CA ILE A 137 -1.88 -10.57 -6.14
C ILE A 137 -3.06 -11.44 -6.57
N ARG A 138 -3.07 -12.74 -6.28
CA ARG A 138 -4.25 -13.60 -6.54
C ARG A 138 -5.48 -13.14 -5.77
N ASN A 139 -5.31 -12.79 -4.50
CA ASN A 139 -6.40 -12.27 -3.67
C ASN A 139 -6.97 -10.98 -4.26
N TRP A 140 -6.10 -10.05 -4.68
CA TRP A 140 -6.53 -8.81 -5.32
C TRP A 140 -7.30 -9.07 -6.62
N LEU A 141 -6.77 -9.92 -7.51
CA LEU A 141 -7.45 -10.27 -8.77
C LEU A 141 -8.83 -10.89 -8.55
N ALA A 142 -9.03 -11.57 -7.44
CA ALA A 142 -10.34 -12.14 -7.08
C ALA A 142 -11.35 -11.06 -6.61
N THR A 143 -10.91 -9.82 -6.36
CA THR A 143 -11.79 -8.69 -5.99
C THR A 143 -12.17 -7.83 -7.21
N CYS A 144 -11.54 -8.04 -8.35
CA CYS A 144 -11.84 -7.35 -9.59
C CYS A 144 -12.99 -8.05 -10.33
#